data_26046befb6df0a0bbd21f63f1e414af9
#
_entry.id   26046befb6df0a0bbd21f63f1e414af9
#
_cell.length_a   1.000
_cell.length_b   1.000
_cell.length_c   1.000
_cell.angle_alpha   90.00
_cell.angle_beta   90.00
_cell.angle_gamma   90.00
#
_symmetry.space_group_name_H-M   'P 1'
#
loop_
_entity.id
_entity.type
_entity.pdbx_description
1 polymer ?
#
loop_
_entity_poly.entity_id
_entity_poly.type
_entity_poly.pdbx_seq_one_letter_code
_entity_poly.pdbx_strand_id
1 'polypeptide(L)'
;IMGQILLAMRLAHTRGIVHRDLKPQNILLTPDGTAKVTDFGIAVAFAETSLTQTNSMLGSVHYLSPEQARGSKATVQSDIYAMGIIFYEMLTGHIPYDGDSAVTIALQHFQKPLPSVIDENPSVPQALENVVIKATAKKLTDRYQSVAEMYVDLSSSLSYNRRNEPKLVFNDTTKADTKTLPKVSQSTLTSIPKVQTQSPKPQTAKPSQQASEDNYASKPVKKRKFRVRYMILLASIVLVAASLIWILSRTPATLSLIHI
;
A
#
# COMPACT_ATOMS: atom_id res chain seq x y z
N ILE A 1 -5.22 -10.93 -22.03
CA ILE A 1 -5.78 -10.02 -21.01
C ILE A 1 -4.65 -9.23 -20.34
N MET A 2 -3.70 -9.87 -19.60
CA MET A 2 -2.63 -9.14 -18.88
C MET A 2 -1.85 -8.18 -19.80
N GLY A 3 -1.48 -8.59 -21.01
CA GLY A 3 -0.82 -7.70 -21.96
C GLY A 3 -1.63 -6.45 -22.33
N GLN A 4 -2.96 -6.56 -22.44
CA GLN A 4 -3.86 -5.42 -22.68
C GLN A 4 -3.89 -4.46 -21.48
N ILE A 5 -3.92 -5.00 -20.25
CA ILE A 5 -3.86 -4.21 -19.01
C ILE A 5 -2.54 -3.42 -18.96
N LEU A 6 -1.42 -4.10 -19.26
CA LEU A 6 -0.11 -3.44 -19.31
C LEU A 6 -0.04 -2.32 -20.36
N LEU A 7 -0.63 -2.51 -21.54
CA LEU A 7 -0.67 -1.46 -22.58
C LEU A 7 -1.51 -0.25 -22.12
N ALA A 8 -2.67 -0.49 -21.49
CA ALA A 8 -3.52 0.57 -20.95
C ALA A 8 -2.77 1.36 -19.86
N MET A 9 -2.13 0.65 -18.93
CA MET A 9 -1.36 1.26 -17.85
C MET A 9 -0.12 1.99 -18.34
N ARG A 10 0.56 1.47 -19.37
CA ARG A 10 1.66 2.20 -20.03
C ARG A 10 1.20 3.55 -20.56
N LEU A 11 0.03 3.60 -21.21
CA LEU A 11 -0.54 4.84 -21.73
C LEU A 11 -0.87 5.84 -20.58
N ALA A 12 -1.42 5.36 -19.47
CA ALA A 12 -1.69 6.19 -18.30
C ALA A 12 -0.40 6.75 -17.69
N HIS A 13 0.60 5.88 -17.46
CA HIS A 13 1.88 6.26 -16.86
C HIS A 13 2.67 7.25 -17.72
N THR A 14 2.64 7.13 -19.05
CA THR A 14 3.29 8.13 -19.94
C THR A 14 2.64 9.52 -19.86
N ARG A 15 1.42 9.60 -19.37
CA ARG A 15 0.70 10.86 -19.11
C ARG A 15 0.80 11.31 -17.65
N GLY A 16 1.66 10.67 -16.84
CA GLY A 16 1.84 10.97 -15.42
C GLY A 16 0.68 10.52 -14.53
N ILE A 17 -0.21 9.66 -15.02
CA ILE A 17 -1.37 9.17 -14.28
C ILE A 17 -1.00 7.84 -13.62
N VAL A 18 -1.02 7.78 -12.30
CA VAL A 18 -0.88 6.58 -11.47
C VAL A 18 -2.27 6.13 -11.04
N HIS A 19 -2.58 4.84 -11.16
CA HIS A 19 -3.92 4.30 -10.85
C HIS A 19 -4.19 4.22 -9.35
N ARG A 20 -3.23 3.73 -8.55
CA ARG A 20 -3.23 3.67 -7.08
C ARG A 20 -4.12 2.59 -6.45
N ASP A 21 -5.18 2.13 -7.13
CA ASP A 21 -6.14 1.12 -6.65
C ASP A 21 -6.44 0.07 -7.74
N LEU A 22 -5.38 -0.48 -8.36
CA LEU A 22 -5.53 -1.57 -9.35
C LEU A 22 -5.95 -2.86 -8.65
N LYS A 23 -7.04 -3.44 -9.15
CA LYS A 23 -7.63 -4.71 -8.69
C LYS A 23 -8.55 -5.28 -9.77
N PRO A 24 -8.91 -6.58 -9.74
CA PRO A 24 -9.77 -7.19 -10.76
C PRO A 24 -11.10 -6.46 -10.95
N GLN A 25 -11.71 -5.91 -9.89
CA GLN A 25 -12.97 -5.19 -9.96
C GLN A 25 -12.90 -3.93 -10.84
N ASN A 26 -11.70 -3.36 -11.00
CA ASN A 26 -11.45 -2.19 -11.84
C ASN A 26 -10.97 -2.57 -13.25
N ILE A 27 -11.11 -3.85 -13.65
CA ILE A 27 -10.77 -4.36 -14.96
C ILE A 27 -12.02 -4.99 -15.58
N LEU A 28 -12.62 -4.29 -16.53
CA LEU A 28 -13.79 -4.77 -17.24
C LEU A 28 -13.38 -5.57 -18.47
N LEU A 29 -14.00 -6.73 -18.64
CA LEU A 29 -13.86 -7.53 -19.86
C LEU A 29 -15.11 -7.34 -20.72
N THR A 30 -14.90 -6.91 -21.96
CA THR A 30 -15.97 -6.85 -22.95
C THR A 30 -16.23 -8.23 -23.57
N PRO A 31 -17.41 -8.49 -24.19
CA PRO A 31 -17.73 -9.79 -24.75
C PRO A 31 -16.75 -10.30 -25.81
N ASP A 32 -16.05 -9.37 -26.50
CA ASP A 32 -15.01 -9.68 -27.48
C ASP A 32 -13.64 -9.98 -26.83
N GLY A 33 -13.54 -10.00 -25.49
CA GLY A 33 -12.32 -10.32 -24.76
C GLY A 33 -11.37 -9.12 -24.60
N THR A 34 -11.83 -7.90 -24.90
CA THR A 34 -11.02 -6.69 -24.65
C THR A 34 -11.05 -6.29 -23.18
N ALA A 35 -9.86 -6.11 -22.56
CA ALA A 35 -9.74 -5.63 -21.18
C ALA A 35 -9.69 -4.09 -21.15
N LYS A 36 -10.51 -3.49 -20.29
CA LYS A 36 -10.55 -2.04 -20.04
C LYS A 36 -10.27 -1.76 -18.58
N VAL A 37 -9.27 -0.93 -18.30
CA VAL A 37 -8.97 -0.44 -16.94
C VAL A 37 -9.87 0.76 -16.66
N THR A 38 -10.55 0.74 -15.51
CA THR A 38 -11.50 1.76 -15.06
C THR A 38 -11.12 2.28 -13.67
N ASP A 39 -11.83 3.29 -13.19
CA ASP A 39 -11.76 3.77 -11.79
C ASP A 39 -10.34 4.15 -11.34
N PHE A 40 -9.64 4.91 -12.17
CA PHE A 40 -8.38 5.51 -11.79
C PHE A 40 -8.54 6.29 -10.48
N GLY A 41 -7.75 5.92 -9.45
CA GLY A 41 -7.91 6.27 -8.04
C GLY A 41 -7.93 7.76 -7.70
N ILE A 42 -8.90 8.48 -8.24
CA ILE A 42 -9.17 9.88 -7.94
C ILE A 42 -9.60 10.04 -6.47
N ALA A 43 -10.24 9.01 -5.88
CA ALA A 43 -10.76 9.03 -4.51
C ALA A 43 -9.68 8.75 -3.44
N VAL A 44 -8.57 8.10 -3.77
CA VAL A 44 -7.53 7.73 -2.79
C VAL A 44 -6.71 8.93 -2.31
N ALA A 45 -6.73 10.05 -3.04
CA ALA A 45 -6.10 11.30 -2.60
C ALA A 45 -6.71 11.89 -1.30
N PHE A 46 -7.92 11.45 -0.92
CA PHE A 46 -8.61 11.90 0.30
C PHE A 46 -8.55 10.90 1.46
N ALA A 47 -8.01 9.69 1.25
CA ALA A 47 -8.00 8.60 2.22
C ALA A 47 -6.61 8.35 2.85
N GLU A 48 -5.65 9.25 2.70
CA GLU A 48 -4.27 9.08 3.18
C GLU A 48 -4.13 8.94 4.73
N THR A 49 -5.23 8.85 5.51
CA THR A 49 -5.14 8.88 6.98
C THR A 49 -5.83 7.74 7.73
N SER A 50 -6.46 6.75 7.09
CA SER A 50 -7.19 5.74 7.89
C SER A 50 -7.27 4.37 7.21
N LEU A 51 -6.36 3.48 7.55
CA LEU A 51 -6.47 2.01 7.34
C LEU A 51 -7.64 1.37 8.13
N THR A 52 -8.51 2.17 8.77
CA THR A 52 -9.41 1.68 9.81
C THR A 52 -10.90 1.66 9.47
N GLN A 53 -11.37 2.09 8.30
CA GLN A 53 -12.84 2.13 8.09
C GLN A 53 -13.27 1.84 6.64
N THR A 54 -13.89 0.73 6.44
CA THR A 54 -15.04 0.26 5.65
C THR A 54 -14.76 -1.06 4.91
N ASN A 55 -15.78 -1.94 4.83
CA ASN A 55 -15.70 -3.25 4.16
C ASN A 55 -15.29 -3.16 2.66
N SER A 56 -15.45 -2.01 2.00
CA SER A 56 -14.97 -1.79 0.64
C SER A 56 -13.44 -1.66 0.55
N MET A 57 -12.76 -1.28 1.64
CA MET A 57 -11.30 -1.26 1.70
C MET A 57 -10.69 -2.66 1.85
N LEU A 58 -11.44 -3.63 2.40
CA LEU A 58 -10.93 -4.99 2.59
C LEU A 58 -10.54 -5.64 1.25
N GLY A 59 -11.33 -5.43 0.19
CA GLY A 59 -11.02 -5.94 -1.15
C GLY A 59 -9.75 -5.34 -1.77
N SER A 60 -9.50 -4.05 -1.57
CA SER A 60 -8.35 -3.35 -2.16
C SER A 60 -7.02 -3.69 -1.50
N VAL A 61 -7.03 -4.10 -0.21
CA VAL A 61 -5.80 -4.39 0.53
C VAL A 61 -5.05 -5.60 -0.03
N HIS A 62 -5.73 -6.53 -0.70
CA HIS A 62 -5.11 -7.72 -1.32
C HIS A 62 -4.15 -7.40 -2.48
N TYR A 63 -4.23 -6.19 -3.06
CA TYR A 63 -3.39 -5.75 -4.18
C TYR A 63 -2.47 -4.59 -3.79
N LEU A 64 -2.43 -4.24 -2.50
CA LEU A 64 -1.68 -3.12 -1.97
C LEU A 64 -0.17 -3.36 -2.07
N SER A 65 0.58 -2.39 -2.57
CA SER A 65 2.05 -2.52 -2.61
C SER A 65 2.68 -2.38 -1.22
N PRO A 66 3.88 -2.96 -1.00
CA PRO A 66 4.59 -2.87 0.28
C PRO A 66 4.82 -1.44 0.75
N GLU A 67 5.09 -0.51 -0.17
CA GLU A 67 5.28 0.91 0.14
C GLU A 67 3.98 1.59 0.54
N GLN A 68 2.86 1.25 -0.10
CA GLN A 68 1.53 1.76 0.30
C GLN A 68 1.11 1.20 1.66
N ALA A 69 1.39 -0.07 1.94
CA ALA A 69 1.14 -0.70 3.24
C ALA A 69 1.91 -0.02 4.38
N ARG A 70 3.05 0.63 4.08
CA ARG A 70 3.82 1.48 5.01
C ARG A 70 3.38 2.94 5.05
N GLY A 71 2.31 3.30 4.35
CA GLY A 71 1.79 4.68 4.29
C GLY A 71 2.52 5.59 3.31
N SER A 72 3.36 5.05 2.43
CA SER A 72 4.00 5.84 1.37
C SER A 72 3.02 6.12 0.22
N LYS A 73 3.26 7.21 -0.51
CA LYS A 73 2.47 7.52 -1.71
C LYS A 73 2.65 6.46 -2.78
N ALA A 74 1.55 6.11 -3.44
CA ALA A 74 1.57 5.22 -4.59
C ALA A 74 2.34 5.85 -5.77
N THR A 75 3.08 5.01 -6.47
CA THR A 75 3.89 5.36 -7.64
C THR A 75 3.57 4.43 -8.81
N VAL A 76 4.17 4.67 -9.97
CA VAL A 76 4.15 3.74 -11.12
C VAL A 76 4.53 2.31 -10.70
N GLN A 77 5.53 2.17 -9.81
CA GLN A 77 5.96 0.87 -9.34
C GLN A 77 4.97 0.21 -8.37
N SER A 78 4.12 1.00 -7.69
CA SER A 78 3.01 0.46 -6.90
C SER A 78 1.94 -0.18 -7.79
N ASP A 79 1.60 0.45 -8.93
CA ASP A 79 0.69 -0.13 -9.91
C ASP A 79 1.29 -1.41 -10.54
N ILE A 80 2.61 -1.44 -10.80
CA ILE A 80 3.31 -2.64 -11.29
C ILE A 80 3.19 -3.79 -10.28
N TYR A 81 3.34 -3.51 -8.99
CA TYR A 81 3.15 -4.51 -7.94
C TYR A 81 1.72 -5.07 -7.94
N ALA A 82 0.72 -4.19 -7.99
CA ALA A 82 -0.69 -4.58 -8.05
C ALA A 82 -0.98 -5.45 -9.29
N MET A 83 -0.43 -5.08 -10.47
CA MET A 83 -0.53 -5.90 -11.68
C MET A 83 0.15 -7.26 -11.52
N GLY A 84 1.25 -7.34 -10.77
CA GLY A 84 1.89 -8.62 -10.42
C GLY A 84 1.00 -9.51 -9.57
N ILE A 85 0.30 -8.95 -8.57
CA ILE A 85 -0.66 -9.69 -7.74
C ILE A 85 -1.88 -10.15 -8.56
N ILE A 86 -2.43 -9.29 -9.41
CA ILE A 86 -3.50 -9.65 -10.35
C ILE A 86 -3.04 -10.79 -11.27
N PHE A 87 -1.80 -10.73 -11.75
CA PHE A 87 -1.27 -11.76 -12.63
C PHE A 87 -1.07 -13.09 -11.90
N TYR A 88 -0.61 -13.06 -10.63
CA TYR A 88 -0.59 -14.24 -9.76
C TYR A 88 -1.98 -14.88 -9.69
N GLU A 89 -3.00 -14.10 -9.35
CA GLU A 89 -4.38 -14.56 -9.25
C GLU A 89 -4.93 -15.10 -10.57
N MET A 90 -4.60 -14.47 -11.70
CA MET A 90 -4.98 -14.98 -13.04
C MET A 90 -4.37 -16.36 -13.36
N LEU A 91 -3.19 -16.66 -12.84
CA LEU A 91 -2.47 -17.91 -13.10
C LEU A 91 -2.82 -19.03 -12.12
N THR A 92 -3.22 -18.70 -10.88
CA THR A 92 -3.48 -19.66 -9.80
C THR A 92 -4.97 -19.79 -9.45
N GLY A 93 -5.78 -18.78 -9.76
CA GLY A 93 -7.20 -18.72 -9.40
C GLY A 93 -7.49 -18.16 -8.01
N HIS A 94 -6.47 -17.77 -7.24
CA HIS A 94 -6.63 -17.20 -5.91
C HIS A 94 -5.55 -16.13 -5.59
N ILE A 95 -5.82 -15.31 -4.59
CA ILE A 95 -4.90 -14.26 -4.12
C ILE A 95 -3.74 -14.85 -3.30
N PRO A 96 -2.52 -14.29 -3.35
CA PRO A 96 -1.36 -14.84 -2.63
C PRO A 96 -1.38 -14.58 -1.12
N TYR A 97 -2.12 -13.58 -0.67
CA TYR A 97 -2.18 -13.16 0.75
C TYR A 97 -3.62 -12.93 1.19
N ASP A 98 -3.99 -13.58 2.29
CA ASP A 98 -5.32 -13.48 2.90
C ASP A 98 -5.20 -13.42 4.43
N GLY A 99 -6.25 -12.97 5.12
CA GLY A 99 -6.28 -12.88 6.58
C GLY A 99 -7.52 -12.18 7.12
N ASP A 100 -7.70 -12.28 8.43
CA ASP A 100 -8.90 -11.82 9.15
C ASP A 100 -9.04 -10.28 9.22
N SER A 101 -8.00 -9.53 8.85
CA SER A 101 -8.03 -8.08 8.88
C SER A 101 -7.18 -7.46 7.77
N ALA A 102 -7.55 -6.26 7.34
CA ALA A 102 -6.77 -5.46 6.40
C ALA A 102 -5.30 -5.25 6.85
N VAL A 103 -5.08 -5.10 8.15
CA VAL A 103 -3.74 -4.96 8.73
C VAL A 103 -2.93 -6.24 8.56
N THR A 104 -3.53 -7.40 8.83
CA THR A 104 -2.87 -8.71 8.68
C THR A 104 -2.47 -8.94 7.22
N ILE A 105 -3.35 -8.63 6.26
CA ILE A 105 -3.08 -8.75 4.82
C ILE A 105 -1.98 -7.78 4.40
N ALA A 106 -2.07 -6.51 4.81
CA ALA A 106 -1.05 -5.49 4.50
C ALA A 106 0.35 -5.89 5.02
N LEU A 107 0.43 -6.47 6.23
CA LEU A 107 1.68 -6.98 6.79
C LEU A 107 2.30 -8.07 5.91
N GLN A 108 1.49 -8.96 5.33
CA GLN A 108 1.99 -10.04 4.47
C GLN A 108 2.63 -9.49 3.19
N HIS A 109 2.11 -8.39 2.61
CA HIS A 109 2.68 -7.79 1.41
C HIS A 109 4.14 -7.35 1.56
N PHE A 110 4.60 -7.00 2.74
CA PHE A 110 6.01 -6.64 2.93
C PHE A 110 6.84 -7.66 3.72
N GLN A 111 6.22 -8.59 4.47
CA GLN A 111 6.93 -9.56 5.30
C GLN A 111 7.01 -10.95 4.66
N LYS A 112 5.93 -11.44 4.04
CA LYS A 112 5.90 -12.79 3.49
C LYS A 112 6.47 -12.82 2.06
N PRO A 113 7.25 -13.86 1.72
CA PRO A 113 7.59 -14.13 0.32
C PRO A 113 6.32 -14.40 -0.49
N LEU A 114 6.40 -14.17 -1.80
CA LEU A 114 5.32 -14.58 -2.70
C LEU A 114 5.28 -16.12 -2.74
N PRO A 115 4.10 -16.76 -2.60
CA PRO A 115 3.97 -18.19 -2.85
C PRO A 115 4.34 -18.53 -4.30
N SER A 116 4.83 -19.73 -4.54
CA SER A 116 5.21 -20.16 -5.89
C SER A 116 3.98 -20.34 -6.77
N VAL A 117 3.97 -19.72 -7.95
CA VAL A 117 2.90 -19.90 -8.95
C VAL A 117 2.93 -21.34 -9.48
N ILE A 118 4.13 -21.91 -9.67
CA ILE A 118 4.29 -23.27 -10.23
C ILE A 118 3.84 -24.34 -9.24
N ASP A 119 4.03 -24.11 -7.92
CA ASP A 119 3.54 -25.06 -6.90
C ASP A 119 2.01 -25.12 -6.88
N GLU A 120 1.33 -24.00 -7.16
CA GLU A 120 -0.13 -23.91 -7.25
C GLU A 120 -0.66 -24.36 -8.62
N ASN A 121 0.07 -24.04 -9.70
CA ASN A 121 -0.28 -24.39 -11.06
C ASN A 121 0.95 -24.85 -11.85
N PRO A 122 1.26 -26.16 -11.85
CA PRO A 122 2.45 -26.73 -12.52
C PRO A 122 2.45 -26.58 -14.05
N SER A 123 1.36 -26.15 -14.66
CA SER A 123 1.30 -25.89 -16.11
C SER A 123 1.92 -24.54 -16.49
N VAL A 124 2.21 -23.68 -15.52
CA VAL A 124 2.79 -22.35 -15.75
C VAL A 124 4.30 -22.46 -16.00
N PRO A 125 4.82 -21.95 -17.13
CA PRO A 125 6.27 -21.93 -17.37
C PRO A 125 7.02 -21.03 -16.39
N GLN A 126 8.28 -21.40 -16.07
CA GLN A 126 9.11 -20.63 -15.14
C GLN A 126 9.30 -19.17 -15.58
N ALA A 127 9.40 -18.90 -16.87
CA ALA A 127 9.50 -17.54 -17.37
C ALA A 127 8.28 -16.67 -17.04
N LEU A 128 7.05 -17.22 -17.01
CA LEU A 128 5.85 -16.52 -16.55
C LEU A 128 5.87 -16.29 -15.03
N GLU A 129 6.26 -17.30 -14.25
CA GLU A 129 6.44 -17.12 -12.81
C GLU A 129 7.48 -16.01 -12.52
N ASN A 130 8.57 -15.96 -13.29
CA ASN A 130 9.61 -14.93 -13.12
C ASN A 130 9.06 -13.52 -13.36
N VAL A 131 8.13 -13.33 -14.32
CA VAL A 131 7.45 -12.05 -14.52
C VAL A 131 6.66 -11.66 -13.26
N VAL A 132 5.93 -12.60 -12.66
CA VAL A 132 5.17 -12.35 -11.41
C VAL A 132 6.12 -12.03 -10.26
N ILE A 133 7.19 -12.83 -10.08
CA ILE A 133 8.20 -12.62 -9.03
C ILE A 133 8.83 -11.22 -9.15
N LYS A 134 9.22 -10.80 -10.36
CA LYS A 134 9.84 -9.49 -10.57
C LYS A 134 8.84 -8.35 -10.35
N ALA A 135 7.61 -8.47 -10.82
CA ALA A 135 6.58 -7.48 -10.60
C ALA A 135 6.24 -7.30 -9.12
N THR A 136 6.26 -8.39 -8.34
CA THR A 136 5.93 -8.40 -6.90
C THR A 136 7.14 -8.30 -5.98
N ALA A 137 8.32 -7.95 -6.51
CA ALA A 137 9.51 -7.74 -5.69
C ALA A 137 9.28 -6.71 -4.60
N LYS A 138 9.73 -7.00 -3.36
CA LYS A 138 9.50 -6.13 -2.20
C LYS A 138 10.30 -4.85 -2.26
N LYS A 139 11.53 -4.92 -2.79
CA LYS A 139 12.39 -3.75 -3.02
C LYS A 139 12.03 -3.13 -4.38
N LEU A 140 11.93 -1.81 -4.43
CA LEU A 140 11.64 -1.07 -5.66
C LEU A 140 12.73 -1.25 -6.73
N THR A 141 13.99 -1.41 -6.30
CA THR A 141 15.14 -1.65 -7.19
C THR A 141 15.09 -2.99 -7.91
N ASP A 142 14.47 -3.99 -7.30
CA ASP A 142 14.36 -5.35 -7.83
C ASP A 142 13.11 -5.52 -8.70
N ARG A 143 12.18 -4.55 -8.64
CA ARG A 143 10.93 -4.51 -9.41
C ARG A 143 11.15 -3.89 -10.79
N TYR A 144 10.28 -4.17 -11.74
CA TYR A 144 10.27 -3.44 -13.02
C TYR A 144 10.25 -1.93 -12.78
N GLN A 145 11.06 -1.20 -13.55
CA GLN A 145 11.10 0.27 -13.46
C GLN A 145 9.99 0.93 -14.25
N SER A 146 9.41 0.21 -15.22
CA SER A 146 8.29 0.69 -16.04
C SER A 146 7.38 -0.46 -16.45
N VAL A 147 6.13 -0.13 -16.75
CA VAL A 147 5.18 -1.09 -17.35
C VAL A 147 5.64 -1.55 -18.72
N ALA A 148 6.39 -0.71 -19.46
CA ALA A 148 6.94 -1.10 -20.74
C ALA A 148 7.95 -2.24 -20.61
N GLU A 149 8.81 -2.20 -19.59
CA GLU A 149 9.74 -3.28 -19.25
C GLU A 149 8.99 -4.58 -18.93
N MET A 150 7.97 -4.51 -18.05
CA MET A 150 7.13 -5.67 -17.71
C MET A 150 6.42 -6.25 -18.95
N TYR A 151 5.93 -5.38 -19.84
CA TYR A 151 5.26 -5.82 -21.08
C TYR A 151 6.20 -6.58 -22.01
N VAL A 152 7.42 -6.09 -22.21
CA VAL A 152 8.43 -6.76 -23.05
C VAL A 152 8.79 -8.12 -22.47
N ASP A 153 8.99 -8.22 -21.17
CA ASP A 153 9.30 -9.47 -20.48
C ASP A 153 8.13 -10.47 -20.59
N LEU A 154 6.89 -10.03 -20.31
CA LEU A 154 5.70 -10.86 -20.45
C LEU A 154 5.52 -11.36 -21.89
N SER A 155 5.68 -10.50 -22.89
CA SER A 155 5.43 -10.85 -24.29
C SER A 155 6.43 -11.87 -24.84
N SER A 156 7.63 -11.94 -24.26
CA SER A 156 8.66 -12.92 -24.62
C SER A 156 8.64 -14.21 -23.75
N SER A 157 7.88 -14.22 -22.63
CA SER A 157 7.94 -15.30 -21.63
C SER A 157 7.58 -16.70 -22.14
N LEU A 158 6.76 -16.79 -23.20
CA LEU A 158 6.38 -18.05 -23.84
C LEU A 158 7.25 -18.41 -25.04
N SER A 159 8.31 -17.66 -25.32
CA SER A 159 9.21 -17.94 -26.44
C SER A 159 10.06 -19.19 -26.17
N TYR A 160 10.44 -19.88 -27.25
CA TYR A 160 11.16 -21.17 -27.18
C TYR A 160 12.48 -21.05 -26.39
N ASN A 161 13.22 -19.97 -26.55
CA ASN A 161 14.52 -19.73 -25.88
C ASN A 161 14.38 -19.51 -24.37
N ARG A 162 13.17 -19.26 -23.84
CA ARG A 162 12.91 -19.07 -22.39
C ARG A 162 12.29 -20.31 -21.74
N ARG A 163 12.15 -21.42 -22.47
CA ARG A 163 11.49 -22.64 -21.95
C ARG A 163 12.17 -23.22 -20.71
N ASN A 164 13.51 -23.11 -20.63
CA ASN A 164 14.33 -23.65 -19.54
C ASN A 164 14.94 -22.51 -18.68
N GLU A 165 14.25 -21.38 -18.57
CA GLU A 165 14.72 -20.28 -17.77
C GLU A 165 14.77 -20.69 -16.28
N PRO A 166 15.87 -20.36 -15.54
CA PRO A 166 15.92 -20.64 -14.12
C PRO A 166 15.01 -19.72 -13.34
N LYS A 167 14.59 -20.15 -12.14
CA LYS A 167 13.80 -19.31 -11.23
C LYS A 167 14.55 -18.05 -10.86
N LEU A 168 13.88 -16.91 -10.96
CA LEU A 168 14.41 -15.62 -10.54
C LEU A 168 14.52 -15.57 -9.00
N VAL A 169 15.72 -15.30 -8.52
CA VAL A 169 16.01 -15.14 -7.09
C VAL A 169 16.71 -13.80 -6.89
N PHE A 170 16.19 -12.98 -5.99
CA PHE A 170 16.87 -11.75 -5.58
C PHE A 170 17.87 -12.06 -4.45
N ASN A 171 19.12 -11.71 -4.64
CA ASN A 171 20.12 -11.82 -3.58
C ASN A 171 19.87 -10.74 -2.54
N ASP A 172 19.48 -11.15 -1.34
CA ASP A 172 19.45 -10.26 -0.18
C ASP A 172 20.90 -9.97 0.29
N THR A 173 21.58 -9.05 -0.38
CA THR A 173 22.89 -8.53 0.04
C THR A 173 22.81 -7.72 1.36
N THR A 174 21.72 -7.80 2.09
CA THR A 174 21.56 -7.21 3.44
C THR A 174 21.79 -8.22 4.57
N LYS A 175 22.33 -9.44 4.31
CA LYS A 175 23.12 -10.07 5.35
C LYS A 175 24.37 -9.23 5.45
N ALA A 176 24.36 -8.26 6.36
CA ALA A 176 25.58 -7.61 6.82
C ALA A 176 26.58 -8.73 7.03
N ASP A 177 27.66 -8.73 6.26
CA ASP A 177 28.88 -9.42 6.65
C ASP A 177 29.14 -8.99 8.08
N THR A 178 28.88 -9.88 9.00
CA THR A 178 29.44 -9.81 10.34
C THR A 178 30.91 -10.11 10.10
N LYS A 179 31.63 -9.11 9.55
CA LYS A 179 33.09 -9.10 9.58
C LYS A 179 33.44 -9.27 11.04
N THR A 180 33.91 -10.47 11.34
CA THR A 180 34.59 -10.80 12.57
C THR A 180 35.39 -9.59 13.01
N LEU A 181 34.97 -9.00 14.14
CA LEU A 181 35.77 -8.04 14.87
C LEU A 181 37.20 -8.63 15.00
N PRO A 182 38.24 -7.89 14.65
CA PRO A 182 39.62 -8.40 14.83
C PRO A 182 39.77 -8.76 16.31
N LYS A 183 40.16 -10.03 16.53
CA LYS A 183 40.48 -10.56 17.83
C LYS A 183 41.59 -9.71 18.38
N VAL A 184 41.31 -8.83 19.34
CA VAL A 184 42.33 -8.08 20.07
C VAL A 184 43.19 -9.09 20.81
N SER A 185 44.40 -9.28 20.34
CA SER A 185 45.41 -10.08 21.03
C SER A 185 45.67 -9.48 22.41
N GLN A 186 45.34 -10.27 23.44
CA GLN A 186 45.78 -9.99 24.79
C GLN A 186 47.30 -10.15 24.91
N SER A 187 48.02 -9.08 24.75
CA SER A 187 49.39 -9.00 25.20
C SER A 187 49.75 -7.53 25.37
N THR A 188 49.55 -7.03 26.55
CA THR A 188 50.39 -6.09 27.30
C THR A 188 49.67 -5.70 28.59
N LEU A 189 49.74 -6.56 29.59
CA LEU A 189 49.52 -6.19 30.98
C LEU A 189 50.89 -5.80 31.55
N THR A 190 51.14 -4.53 31.68
CA THR A 190 52.17 -4.08 32.63
C THR A 190 51.81 -2.69 33.17
N SER A 191 51.73 -2.67 34.52
CA SER A 191 51.78 -1.51 35.43
C SER A 191 50.59 -0.52 35.45
N ILE A 192 49.72 -0.73 36.44
CA ILE A 192 48.85 0.28 37.02
C ILE A 192 49.40 0.66 38.39
N PRO A 193 49.64 1.93 38.73
CA PRO A 193 49.88 2.33 40.09
C PRO A 193 48.58 2.40 40.88
N LYS A 194 48.64 1.82 42.06
CA LYS A 194 47.60 1.72 43.07
C LYS A 194 47.33 3.11 43.67
N VAL A 195 46.16 3.68 43.51
CA VAL A 195 45.69 4.82 44.29
C VAL A 195 44.54 4.38 45.19
N GLN A 196 44.71 4.70 46.47
CA GLN A 196 43.92 4.22 47.62
C GLN A 196 42.51 4.77 47.61
N THR A 197 41.61 3.87 48.02
CA THR A 197 40.22 4.08 48.40
C THR A 197 40.15 4.92 49.69
N GLN A 198 39.33 5.95 49.68
CA GLN A 198 38.68 6.49 50.89
C GLN A 198 37.21 6.75 50.61
N SER A 199 36.39 5.95 51.27
CA SER A 199 34.95 6.18 51.45
C SER A 199 34.72 7.21 52.54
N PRO A 200 33.70 8.03 52.46
CA PRO A 200 32.96 8.48 53.63
C PRO A 200 31.50 8.00 53.63
N LYS A 201 31.10 7.66 54.81
CA LYS A 201 29.86 7.10 55.35
C LYS A 201 28.70 8.13 55.32
N PRO A 202 27.44 7.69 55.36
CA PRO A 202 26.27 8.54 55.13
C PRO A 202 25.85 9.30 56.37
N GLN A 203 25.39 10.54 56.15
CA GLN A 203 24.64 11.30 57.16
C GLN A 203 23.22 11.56 56.69
N THR A 204 22.31 11.08 57.54
CA THR A 204 20.89 11.38 57.62
C THR A 204 20.63 12.80 58.04
N ALA A 205 19.79 13.54 57.35
CA ALA A 205 19.01 14.61 57.90
C ALA A 205 17.68 14.79 57.17
N LYS A 206 16.63 14.99 57.94
CA LYS A 206 15.20 15.05 57.66
C LYS A 206 14.79 16.51 57.27
N PRO A 207 13.55 16.75 56.94
CA PRO A 207 13.10 17.55 55.81
C PRO A 207 12.71 18.98 56.18
N SER A 208 12.76 19.88 55.23
CA SER A 208 12.02 21.14 55.31
C SER A 208 11.27 21.38 53.99
N GLN A 209 9.96 21.55 54.17
CA GLN A 209 8.99 22.03 53.18
C GLN A 209 9.37 23.41 52.72
N GLN A 210 9.28 23.66 51.42
CA GLN A 210 8.66 24.89 50.94
C GLN A 210 8.31 24.75 49.46
N ALA A 211 7.08 25.11 49.18
CA ALA A 211 6.41 25.15 47.91
C ALA A 211 7.02 26.15 46.92
N SER A 212 7.02 25.81 45.66
CA SER A 212 6.71 26.75 44.61
C SER A 212 6.02 25.97 43.47
N GLU A 213 4.72 26.24 43.39
CA GLU A 213 3.88 25.96 42.25
C GLU A 213 4.41 26.71 41.05
N ASP A 214 4.83 26.01 39.98
CA ASP A 214 4.91 26.64 38.67
C ASP A 214 3.93 25.90 37.74
N ASN A 215 2.86 26.63 37.48
CA ASN A 215 1.79 26.42 36.54
C ASN A 215 2.30 26.07 35.15
N TYR A 216 2.12 24.81 34.70
CA TYR A 216 1.98 24.49 33.30
C TYR A 216 0.50 24.46 32.93
N ALA A 217 -0.03 25.62 32.57
CA ALA A 217 -1.35 25.78 31.99
C ALA A 217 -1.40 25.08 30.63
N SER A 218 -2.06 23.93 30.59
CA SER A 218 -2.49 23.26 29.37
C SER A 218 -3.48 24.17 28.61
N LYS A 219 -3.09 24.67 27.43
CA LYS A 219 -3.97 25.41 26.52
C LYS A 219 -5.10 24.53 26.05
N PRO A 220 -6.36 24.94 26.08
CA PRO A 220 -7.49 24.16 25.61
C PRO A 220 -7.47 24.08 24.08
N VAL A 221 -7.53 22.83 23.57
CA VAL A 221 -7.69 22.52 22.14
C VAL A 221 -9.04 23.08 21.66
N LYS A 222 -9.02 23.94 20.66
CA LYS A 222 -10.19 24.57 20.02
C LYS A 222 -11.04 23.53 19.26
N LYS A 223 -12.00 22.89 19.93
CA LYS A 223 -13.02 22.00 19.34
C LYS A 223 -14.22 22.73 18.71
N ARG A 224 -14.15 23.98 18.32
CA ARG A 224 -15.33 24.79 17.97
C ARG A 224 -15.58 25.04 16.48
N LYS A 225 -14.65 24.67 15.58
CA LYS A 225 -14.81 24.96 14.13
C LYS A 225 -15.54 23.87 13.33
N PHE A 226 -15.66 22.66 13.87
CA PHE A 226 -16.25 21.52 13.14
C PHE A 226 -17.78 21.58 13.12
N ARG A 227 -18.42 22.03 14.20
CA ARG A 227 -19.88 22.10 14.32
C ARG A 227 -20.53 23.16 13.41
N VAL A 228 -19.86 24.28 13.18
CA VAL A 228 -20.38 25.37 12.34
C VAL A 228 -20.43 24.97 10.86
N ARG A 229 -19.42 24.25 10.37
CA ARG A 229 -19.40 23.75 8.98
C ARG A 229 -20.50 22.72 8.70
N TYR A 230 -20.81 21.85 9.65
CA TYR A 230 -21.92 20.88 9.54
C TYR A 230 -23.30 21.58 9.55
N MET A 231 -23.47 22.61 10.35
CA MET A 231 -24.70 23.39 10.39
C MET A 231 -24.95 24.13 9.07
N ILE A 232 -23.89 24.67 8.44
CA ILE A 232 -24.01 25.35 7.13
C ILE A 232 -24.34 24.32 6.03
N LEU A 233 -23.74 23.13 6.05
CA LEU A 233 -24.04 22.05 5.09
C LEU A 233 -25.48 21.54 5.23
N LEU A 234 -25.97 21.35 6.45
CA LEU A 234 -27.37 20.96 6.69
C LEU A 234 -28.36 22.04 6.22
N ALA A 235 -28.06 23.30 6.47
CA ALA A 235 -28.89 24.41 6.02
C ALA A 235 -28.96 24.50 4.47
N SER A 236 -27.84 24.26 3.78
CA SER A 236 -27.82 24.23 2.30
C SER A 236 -28.63 23.07 1.71
N ILE A 237 -28.60 21.89 2.31
CA ILE A 237 -29.39 20.72 1.88
C ILE A 237 -30.89 20.98 2.06
N VAL A 238 -31.32 21.60 3.17
CA VAL A 238 -32.70 21.97 3.42
C VAL A 238 -33.21 23.00 2.41
N LEU A 239 -32.40 24.01 2.06
CA LEU A 239 -32.76 24.99 1.04
C LEU A 239 -32.91 24.39 -0.35
N VAL A 240 -32.01 23.46 -0.74
CA VAL A 240 -32.13 22.76 -2.03
C VAL A 240 -33.37 21.87 -2.07
N ALA A 241 -33.66 21.14 -0.99
CA ALA A 241 -34.89 20.33 -0.90
C ALA A 241 -36.17 21.17 -0.97
N ALA A 242 -36.19 22.31 -0.28
CA ALA A 242 -37.34 23.23 -0.33
C ALA A 242 -37.54 23.84 -1.73
N SER A 243 -36.46 24.18 -2.45
CA SER A 243 -36.52 24.68 -3.81
C SER A 243 -37.05 23.63 -4.81
N LEU A 244 -36.62 22.37 -4.65
CA LEU A 244 -37.11 21.24 -5.46
C LEU A 244 -38.61 20.99 -5.24
N ILE A 245 -39.09 21.00 -4.00
CA ILE A 245 -40.50 20.84 -3.66
C ILE A 245 -41.32 21.99 -4.25
N TRP A 246 -40.80 23.23 -4.20
CA TRP A 246 -41.48 24.40 -4.76
C TRP A 246 -41.56 24.33 -6.30
N ILE A 247 -40.55 23.85 -6.99
CA ILE A 247 -40.55 23.64 -8.45
C ILE A 247 -41.55 22.55 -8.82
N LEU A 248 -41.55 21.41 -8.11
CA LEU A 248 -42.48 20.30 -8.34
C LEU A 248 -43.95 20.70 -8.08
N SER A 249 -44.20 21.58 -7.12
CA SER A 249 -45.56 22.06 -6.83
C SER A 249 -46.08 23.07 -7.86
N ARG A 250 -45.20 23.64 -8.71
CA ARG A 250 -45.56 24.59 -9.77
C ARG A 250 -45.66 24.01 -11.17
N THR A 251 -45.26 22.74 -11.40
CA THR A 251 -45.44 22.09 -12.69
C THR A 251 -46.91 21.65 -12.81
N PRO A 252 -47.70 22.24 -13.73
CA PRO A 252 -49.05 21.75 -13.99
C PRO A 252 -48.94 20.36 -14.60
N ALA A 253 -49.72 19.41 -14.06
CA ALA A 253 -49.84 18.07 -14.59
C ALA A 253 -50.59 18.09 -15.92
N THR A 254 -49.85 18.24 -17.01
CA THR A 254 -50.40 17.95 -18.35
C THR A 254 -50.03 16.52 -18.73
N LEU A 255 -50.75 15.56 -18.17
CA LEU A 255 -50.83 14.21 -18.71
C LEU A 255 -51.90 14.24 -19.81
N SER A 256 -51.48 14.49 -21.05
CA SER A 256 -52.28 14.22 -22.23
C SER A 256 -52.19 12.73 -22.53
N LEU A 257 -53.26 12.01 -22.24
CA LEU A 257 -53.55 10.70 -22.80
C LEU A 257 -53.66 10.83 -24.33
N ILE A 258 -52.74 10.23 -25.07
CA ILE A 258 -52.96 9.90 -26.48
C ILE A 258 -53.31 8.42 -26.51
N HIS A 259 -54.59 8.13 -26.66
CA HIS A 259 -55.13 6.88 -27.23
C HIS A 259 -54.98 6.96 -28.75
N ILE A 260 -54.28 6.03 -29.37
CA ILE A 260 -54.63 5.35 -30.64
C ILE A 260 -54.03 3.95 -30.59
#